data_1f310b73d85c7250e34cb6ffc12dc7e5
#
_entry.id   1f310b73d85c7250e34cb6ffc12dc7e5
#
_cell.length_a   1.000
_cell.length_b   1.000
_cell.length_c   1.000
_cell.angle_alpha   90.00
_cell.angle_beta   90.00
_cell.angle_gamma   90.00
#
_symmetry.space_group_name_H-M   'P 1'
#
loop_
_entity.id
_entity.type
_entity.pdbx_description
1 polymer ?
#
loop_
_entity_poly.entity_id
_entity_poly.type
_entity_poly.pdbx_seq_one_letter_code
_entity_poly.pdbx_strand_id
1 'polypeptide(L)'
;MRLAFEGEAESSDNEKLLLTAAVPASFEAIAAGYDVPELAKYLDYINVMTYDFHGQWETRVGHNSPLFPLNSASSFQKKLTVDYSAKEWVRQGAPLEKLIIGMPVYGRTFTLSDPAKFDIGAEAEGGGEAGRYTGESGFLSYYEICDFLHQDNTTLVWDNEQQVPFAYRGDQWVGFDDERSLRTKVAWLKTEGFGGIMIWSVDLDDFRGYCGTGKYPLTKAMVKELDGYNVDLKYQGPYETPRGGAAQKKEKKLCRNDEGQVSFHRDKNDCKKYFVCQGEHEHHKSCPDGLVFNEDEGVCDWPSAVEACSHLVGE
;
A
#
# COMPACT_ATOMS: atom_id res chain seq x y z
N MET A 1 21.25 -8.05 -2.22
CA MET A 1 21.34 -6.69 -2.78
C MET A 1 21.86 -5.69 -1.76
N ARG A 2 21.27 -5.52 -0.59
CA ARG A 2 21.69 -4.54 0.44
C ARG A 2 23.20 -4.63 0.73
N LEU A 3 23.71 -5.81 1.11
CA LEU A 3 25.13 -6.04 1.40
C LEU A 3 26.05 -5.74 0.20
N ALA A 4 25.55 -5.97 -1.03
CA ALA A 4 26.33 -5.65 -2.23
C ALA A 4 26.46 -4.14 -2.45
N PHE A 5 25.37 -3.38 -2.18
CA PHE A 5 25.38 -1.91 -2.29
C PHE A 5 26.25 -1.27 -1.20
N GLU A 6 26.24 -1.85 0.00
CA GLU A 6 27.11 -1.41 1.11
C GLU A 6 28.58 -1.70 0.79
N GLY A 7 28.91 -2.91 0.32
CA GLY A 7 30.27 -3.27 -0.05
C GLY A 7 30.80 -2.49 -1.26
N GLU A 8 29.93 -2.10 -2.20
CA GLU A 8 30.30 -1.22 -3.30
C GLU A 8 30.64 0.18 -2.78
N ALA A 9 29.80 0.76 -1.93
CA ALA A 9 30.06 2.08 -1.33
C ALA A 9 31.34 2.12 -0.48
N GLU A 10 31.63 1.02 0.25
CA GLU A 10 32.86 0.89 1.05
C GLU A 10 34.13 0.76 0.18
N SER A 11 33.99 0.22 -1.03
CA SER A 11 35.11 -0.01 -1.95
C SER A 11 35.28 1.09 -3.01
N SER A 12 34.35 2.01 -3.10
CA SER A 12 34.37 3.17 -3.99
C SER A 12 34.07 4.43 -3.20
N ASP A 13 34.52 5.59 -3.65
CA ASP A 13 34.17 6.88 -3.01
C ASP A 13 32.75 7.35 -3.39
N ASN A 14 31.84 6.46 -3.77
CA ASN A 14 30.46 6.77 -4.15
C ASN A 14 29.50 6.64 -2.97
N GLU A 15 28.41 7.41 -3.04
CA GLU A 15 27.30 7.22 -2.11
C GLU A 15 26.62 5.84 -2.32
N LYS A 16 26.14 5.27 -1.23
CA LYS A 16 25.45 3.98 -1.27
C LYS A 16 24.20 4.06 -2.16
N LEU A 17 24.03 3.08 -3.05
CA LEU A 17 22.85 2.94 -3.88
C LEU A 17 21.59 2.70 -3.03
N LEU A 18 20.51 3.38 -3.41
CA LEU A 18 19.20 3.18 -2.79
C LEU A 18 18.57 1.87 -3.23
N LEU A 19 17.94 1.19 -2.30
CA LEU A 19 17.13 -0.01 -2.54
C LEU A 19 15.69 0.31 -2.20
N THR A 20 14.81 0.32 -3.19
CA THR A 20 13.38 0.63 -3.02
C THR A 20 12.52 -0.47 -3.60
N ALA A 21 11.26 -0.54 -3.19
CA ALA A 21 10.27 -1.44 -3.77
C ALA A 21 8.94 -0.72 -3.96
N ALA A 22 8.27 -1.00 -5.09
CA ALA A 22 6.86 -0.68 -5.27
C ALA A 22 6.02 -1.83 -4.67
N VAL A 23 5.07 -1.48 -3.82
CA VAL A 23 4.31 -2.43 -3.00
C VAL A 23 2.81 -2.17 -3.09
N PRO A 24 1.95 -3.22 -2.92
CA PRO A 24 0.52 -3.08 -3.07
C PRO A 24 -0.12 -2.23 -1.96
N ALA A 25 -1.25 -1.61 -2.30
CA ALA A 25 -2.13 -0.93 -1.35
C ALA A 25 -3.15 -1.86 -0.68
N SER A 26 -3.45 -3.02 -1.30
CA SER A 26 -4.41 -3.99 -0.76
C SER A 26 -3.93 -4.59 0.56
N PHE A 27 -4.74 -4.43 1.61
CA PHE A 27 -4.47 -4.98 2.94
C PHE A 27 -4.34 -6.51 2.93
N GLU A 28 -5.07 -7.21 2.05
CA GLU A 28 -4.99 -8.67 1.88
C GLU A 28 -3.65 -9.07 1.26
N ALA A 29 -3.20 -8.34 0.23
CA ALA A 29 -1.91 -8.60 -0.39
C ALA A 29 -0.74 -8.30 0.55
N ILE A 30 -0.85 -7.25 1.38
CA ILE A 30 0.15 -6.93 2.40
C ILE A 30 0.26 -8.07 3.40
N ALA A 31 -0.87 -8.49 3.98
CA ALA A 31 -0.90 -9.54 5.00
C ALA A 31 -0.43 -10.91 4.48
N ALA A 32 -0.71 -11.23 3.20
CA ALA A 32 -0.38 -12.53 2.62
C ALA A 32 1.07 -12.62 2.07
N GLY A 33 1.65 -11.48 1.64
CA GLY A 33 2.86 -11.49 0.81
C GLY A 33 4.07 -10.79 1.42
N TYR A 34 3.94 -10.09 2.56
CA TYR A 34 5.00 -9.23 3.05
C TYR A 34 5.28 -9.44 4.55
N ASP A 35 6.54 -9.73 4.86
CA ASP A 35 7.09 -9.56 6.20
C ASP A 35 7.55 -8.09 6.31
N VAL A 36 6.61 -7.23 6.70
CA VAL A 36 6.81 -5.77 6.66
C VAL A 36 7.96 -5.31 7.56
N PRO A 37 8.09 -5.77 8.82
CA PRO A 37 9.21 -5.41 9.68
C PRO A 37 10.56 -5.86 9.12
N GLU A 38 10.62 -7.05 8.51
CA GLU A 38 11.85 -7.55 7.92
C GLU A 38 12.21 -6.76 6.65
N LEU A 39 11.24 -6.53 5.76
CA LEU A 39 11.43 -5.76 4.54
C LEU A 39 11.94 -4.33 4.82
N ALA A 40 11.38 -3.69 5.85
CA ALA A 40 11.73 -2.32 6.24
C ALA A 40 13.19 -2.16 6.69
N LYS A 41 13.86 -3.23 7.10
CA LYS A 41 15.30 -3.21 7.46
C LYS A 41 16.19 -3.02 6.24
N TYR A 42 15.77 -3.51 5.08
CA TYR A 42 16.60 -3.54 3.87
C TYR A 42 16.28 -2.42 2.89
N LEU A 43 15.04 -1.96 2.85
CA LEU A 43 14.62 -0.91 1.93
C LEU A 43 14.91 0.49 2.48
N ASP A 44 15.35 1.39 1.59
CA ASP A 44 15.46 2.81 1.88
C ASP A 44 14.07 3.47 1.78
N TYR A 45 13.28 3.10 0.75
CA TYR A 45 11.91 3.56 0.55
C TYR A 45 10.97 2.41 0.18
N ILE A 46 9.74 2.51 0.66
CA ILE A 46 8.63 1.61 0.38
C ILE A 46 7.57 2.42 -0.37
N ASN A 47 7.50 2.26 -1.69
CA ASN A 47 6.60 3.01 -2.55
C ASN A 47 5.24 2.31 -2.59
N VAL A 48 4.26 2.82 -1.85
CA VAL A 48 2.92 2.23 -1.79
C VAL A 48 2.11 2.67 -3.00
N MET A 49 1.64 1.72 -3.81
CA MET A 49 0.82 1.95 -5.00
C MET A 49 -0.62 2.26 -4.59
N THR A 50 -0.85 3.45 -4.02
CA THR A 50 -2.15 3.93 -3.50
C THR A 50 -3.06 4.43 -4.61
N TYR A 51 -3.27 3.61 -5.61
CA TYR A 51 -4.12 3.82 -6.77
C TYR A 51 -4.64 2.47 -7.28
N ASP A 52 -5.47 2.47 -8.32
CA ASP A 52 -6.16 1.28 -8.83
C ASP A 52 -7.04 0.59 -7.77
N PHE A 53 -7.62 1.39 -6.86
CA PHE A 53 -8.55 0.85 -5.88
C PHE A 53 -9.84 0.36 -6.51
N HIS A 54 -10.26 1.01 -7.61
CA HIS A 54 -11.41 0.67 -8.43
C HIS A 54 -11.05 0.76 -9.91
N GLY A 55 -11.71 -0.05 -10.75
CA GLY A 55 -11.48 -0.05 -12.19
C GLY A 55 -12.42 -0.97 -12.94
N GLN A 56 -12.19 -1.12 -14.25
CA GLN A 56 -13.05 -1.85 -15.19
C GLN A 56 -13.34 -3.32 -14.85
N TRP A 57 -12.63 -3.88 -13.88
CA TRP A 57 -12.88 -5.24 -13.33
C TRP A 57 -14.08 -5.30 -12.40
N GLU A 58 -14.69 -4.16 -12.08
CA GLU A 58 -15.85 -4.05 -11.20
C GLU A 58 -17.10 -3.72 -12.00
N THR A 59 -18.26 -4.04 -11.45
CA THR A 59 -19.59 -3.76 -12.01
C THR A 59 -20.22 -2.48 -11.46
N ARG A 60 -19.44 -1.69 -10.73
CA ARG A 60 -19.86 -0.40 -10.16
C ARG A 60 -18.73 0.59 -10.27
N VAL A 61 -19.09 1.86 -10.52
CA VAL A 61 -18.09 2.92 -10.60
C VAL A 61 -17.47 3.18 -9.22
N GLY A 62 -16.17 3.38 -9.22
CA GLY A 62 -15.39 3.74 -8.04
C GLY A 62 -14.21 4.62 -8.42
N HIS A 63 -13.72 5.39 -7.48
CA HIS A 63 -12.61 6.31 -7.75
C HIS A 63 -11.27 5.57 -7.78
N ASN A 64 -10.40 5.94 -8.73
CA ASN A 64 -9.05 5.37 -8.89
C ASN A 64 -8.22 5.43 -7.61
N SER A 65 -8.24 6.56 -6.90
CA SER A 65 -7.38 6.82 -5.73
C SER A 65 -8.07 7.75 -4.72
N PRO A 66 -9.15 7.31 -4.03
CA PRO A 66 -9.82 8.16 -3.05
C PRO A 66 -8.96 8.35 -1.81
N LEU A 67 -8.88 9.60 -1.28
CA LEU A 67 -8.10 9.85 -0.07
C LEU A 67 -8.76 9.20 1.15
N PHE A 68 -10.07 9.42 1.33
CA PHE A 68 -10.86 8.90 2.44
C PHE A 68 -12.06 8.08 1.93
N PRO A 69 -12.68 7.25 2.78
CA PRO A 69 -13.85 6.47 2.38
C PRO A 69 -15.13 7.31 2.39
N LEU A 70 -16.12 6.88 1.61
CA LEU A 70 -17.49 7.34 1.78
C LEU A 70 -18.04 6.86 3.14
N ASN A 71 -18.87 7.68 3.79
CA ASN A 71 -19.55 7.31 5.03
C ASN A 71 -20.46 6.09 4.84
N SER A 72 -21.12 6.02 3.69
CA SER A 72 -22.02 4.93 3.28
C SER A 72 -21.32 3.63 2.86
N ALA A 73 -19.98 3.66 2.67
CA ALA A 73 -19.21 2.51 2.21
C ALA A 73 -19.25 1.34 3.20
N SER A 74 -19.26 0.12 2.67
CA SER A 74 -19.13 -1.11 3.46
C SER A 74 -17.75 -1.16 4.18
N SER A 75 -17.62 -2.02 5.18
CA SER A 75 -16.36 -2.18 5.92
C SER A 75 -15.18 -2.58 5.01
N PHE A 76 -15.45 -3.31 3.94
CA PHE A 76 -14.43 -3.65 2.93
C PHE A 76 -14.05 -2.43 2.09
N GLN A 77 -15.04 -1.73 1.52
CA GLN A 77 -14.80 -0.55 0.68
C GLN A 77 -14.10 0.59 1.44
N LYS A 78 -14.35 0.73 2.75
CA LYS A 78 -13.62 1.70 3.60
C LYS A 78 -12.12 1.45 3.67
N LYS A 79 -11.66 0.28 3.28
CA LYS A 79 -10.23 -0.07 3.23
C LYS A 79 -9.58 0.24 1.87
N LEU A 80 -10.37 0.56 0.85
CA LEU A 80 -9.89 0.88 -0.49
C LEU A 80 -9.65 2.39 -0.64
N THR A 81 -8.73 2.92 0.17
CA THR A 81 -8.39 4.34 0.21
C THR A 81 -6.91 4.56 0.48
N VAL A 82 -6.41 5.72 0.09
CA VAL A 82 -5.01 6.13 0.34
C VAL A 82 -4.71 6.11 1.84
N ASP A 83 -5.57 6.74 2.65
CA ASP A 83 -5.41 6.85 4.10
C ASP A 83 -5.33 5.47 4.78
N TYR A 84 -6.28 4.58 4.47
CA TYR A 84 -6.30 3.26 5.06
C TYR A 84 -5.07 2.43 4.68
N SER A 85 -4.74 2.41 3.37
CA SER A 85 -3.62 1.60 2.85
C SER A 85 -2.28 2.04 3.39
N ALA A 86 -2.01 3.34 3.44
CA ALA A 86 -0.79 3.87 4.02
C ALA A 86 -0.68 3.52 5.51
N LYS A 87 -1.76 3.70 6.27
CA LYS A 87 -1.82 3.35 7.70
C LYS A 87 -1.75 1.84 7.95
N GLU A 88 -2.18 1.01 6.99
CA GLU A 88 -2.03 -0.45 7.09
C GLU A 88 -0.57 -0.87 7.05
N TRP A 89 0.24 -0.30 6.17
CA TRP A 89 1.69 -0.53 6.16
C TRP A 89 2.33 -0.15 7.49
N VAL A 90 1.93 0.99 8.08
CA VAL A 90 2.42 1.41 9.42
C VAL A 90 2.00 0.40 10.50
N ARG A 91 0.73 -0.03 10.50
CA ARG A 91 0.23 -1.02 11.48
C ARG A 91 0.98 -2.35 11.40
N GLN A 92 1.45 -2.72 10.22
CA GLN A 92 2.23 -3.94 10.02
C GLN A 92 3.74 -3.75 10.29
N GLY A 93 4.16 -2.55 10.69
CA GLY A 93 5.51 -2.28 11.18
C GLY A 93 6.43 -1.54 10.20
N ALA A 94 5.92 -0.97 9.12
CA ALA A 94 6.72 -0.09 8.26
C ALA A 94 6.99 1.24 8.98
N PRO A 95 8.24 1.72 9.00
CA PRO A 95 8.55 3.06 9.47
C PRO A 95 7.88 4.11 8.59
N LEU A 96 7.22 5.07 9.23
CA LEU A 96 6.42 6.10 8.57
C LEU A 96 7.23 6.90 7.55
N GLU A 97 8.45 7.27 7.92
CA GLU A 97 9.39 8.05 7.12
C GLU A 97 9.91 7.31 5.88
N LYS A 98 9.80 5.98 5.82
CA LYS A 98 10.15 5.17 4.63
C LYS A 98 9.01 4.97 3.67
N LEU A 99 7.77 5.26 4.09
CA LEU A 99 6.58 5.09 3.26
C LEU A 99 6.42 6.27 2.30
N ILE A 100 6.44 5.96 1.02
CA ILE A 100 6.28 6.90 -0.08
C ILE A 100 4.91 6.66 -0.71
N ILE A 101 4.06 7.68 -0.70
CA ILE A 101 2.66 7.57 -1.12
C ILE A 101 2.53 7.72 -2.62
N GLY A 102 1.90 6.75 -3.26
CA GLY A 102 1.66 6.74 -4.70
C GLY A 102 0.61 7.78 -5.11
N MET A 103 0.94 8.58 -6.10
CA MET A 103 0.09 9.63 -6.66
C MET A 103 -0.14 9.34 -8.15
N PRO A 104 -1.37 8.96 -8.55
CA PRO A 104 -1.67 8.71 -9.95
C PRO A 104 -1.86 10.02 -10.70
N VAL A 105 -1.36 10.07 -11.94
CA VAL A 105 -1.64 11.16 -12.88
C VAL A 105 -2.41 10.64 -14.09
N TYR A 106 -3.36 9.73 -13.82
CA TYR A 106 -4.29 9.09 -14.74
C TYR A 106 -5.61 8.80 -14.03
N GLY A 107 -6.64 8.44 -14.79
CA GLY A 107 -7.95 8.08 -14.27
C GLY A 107 -8.39 6.68 -14.66
N ARG A 108 -9.29 6.11 -13.85
CA ARG A 108 -10.04 4.91 -14.20
C ARG A 108 -11.42 5.28 -14.70
N THR A 109 -11.83 4.67 -15.81
CA THR A 109 -13.05 5.01 -16.51
C THR A 109 -14.03 3.84 -16.57
N PHE A 110 -15.31 4.18 -16.64
CA PHE A 110 -16.40 3.21 -16.68
C PHE A 110 -17.46 3.64 -17.70
N THR A 111 -18.19 2.66 -18.25
CA THR A 111 -19.43 2.87 -18.98
C THR A 111 -20.59 2.63 -18.03
N LEU A 112 -21.39 3.65 -17.72
CA LEU A 112 -22.57 3.57 -16.85
C LEU A 112 -23.67 2.75 -17.51
N SER A 113 -24.29 1.85 -16.72
CA SER A 113 -25.49 1.12 -17.18
C SER A 113 -26.72 2.04 -17.35
N ASP A 114 -26.79 3.10 -16.55
CA ASP A 114 -27.84 4.12 -16.60
C ASP A 114 -27.19 5.52 -16.50
N PRO A 115 -27.14 6.31 -17.59
CA PRO A 115 -26.55 7.64 -17.58
C PRO A 115 -27.17 8.63 -16.59
N ALA A 116 -28.36 8.36 -16.09
CA ALA A 116 -29.02 9.19 -15.08
C ALA A 116 -28.52 8.90 -13.66
N LYS A 117 -27.73 7.81 -13.46
CA LYS A 117 -27.15 7.39 -12.19
C LYS A 117 -25.62 7.42 -12.30
N PHE A 118 -25.04 8.52 -11.87
CA PHE A 118 -23.60 8.80 -12.02
C PHE A 118 -22.83 8.89 -10.71
N ASP A 119 -23.51 8.75 -9.58
CA ASP A 119 -22.84 8.79 -8.27
C ASP A 119 -21.90 7.61 -8.10
N ILE A 120 -20.85 7.80 -7.28
CA ILE A 120 -19.94 6.71 -6.92
C ILE A 120 -20.74 5.52 -6.36
N GLY A 121 -20.49 4.34 -6.91
CA GLY A 121 -21.24 3.12 -6.63
C GLY A 121 -22.39 2.84 -7.62
N ALA A 122 -22.65 3.71 -8.60
CA ALA A 122 -23.59 3.44 -9.69
C ALA A 122 -23.17 2.19 -10.48
N GLU A 123 -24.15 1.51 -11.10
CA GLU A 123 -23.88 0.30 -11.89
C GLU A 123 -23.15 0.65 -13.19
N ALA A 124 -22.18 -0.18 -13.56
CA ALA A 124 -21.38 -0.05 -14.76
C ALA A 124 -21.36 -1.36 -15.56
N GLU A 125 -21.29 -1.22 -16.89
CA GLU A 125 -21.18 -2.33 -17.84
C GLU A 125 -19.73 -2.77 -18.07
N GLY A 126 -18.75 -2.01 -17.57
CA GLY A 126 -17.33 -2.26 -17.72
C GLY A 126 -16.52 -0.98 -17.87
N GLY A 127 -15.34 -1.09 -18.46
CA GLY A 127 -14.47 0.05 -18.71
C GLY A 127 -15.07 1.05 -19.70
N GLY A 128 -14.77 2.33 -19.50
CA GLY A 128 -15.11 3.39 -20.43
C GLY A 128 -14.36 3.26 -21.78
N GLU A 129 -14.74 4.09 -22.73
CA GLU A 129 -14.12 4.13 -24.05
C GLU A 129 -12.61 4.36 -23.95
N ALA A 130 -11.86 3.68 -24.84
CA ALA A 130 -10.41 3.83 -24.92
C ALA A 130 -10.02 5.25 -25.33
N GLY A 131 -9.04 5.80 -24.63
CA GLY A 131 -8.44 7.09 -24.97
C GLY A 131 -7.74 7.05 -26.33
N ARG A 132 -7.65 8.22 -26.98
CA ARG A 132 -7.05 8.35 -28.33
C ARG A 132 -5.59 7.95 -28.36
N TYR A 133 -4.86 8.19 -27.28
CA TYR A 133 -3.41 8.02 -27.21
C TYR A 133 -3.02 6.77 -26.42
N THR A 134 -3.66 6.55 -25.28
CA THR A 134 -3.42 5.36 -24.45
C THR A 134 -4.02 4.09 -25.06
N GLY A 135 -5.14 4.18 -25.77
CA GLY A 135 -5.75 3.07 -26.50
C GLY A 135 -6.28 1.95 -25.61
N GLU A 136 -6.41 2.17 -24.30
CA GLU A 136 -6.88 1.18 -23.32
C GLU A 136 -8.28 1.56 -22.81
N SER A 137 -9.23 0.61 -22.91
CA SER A 137 -10.54 0.77 -22.27
C SER A 137 -10.41 0.76 -20.75
N GLY A 138 -11.17 1.59 -20.06
CA GLY A 138 -11.14 1.69 -18.61
C GLY A 138 -10.00 2.54 -18.05
N PHE A 139 -9.25 3.24 -18.92
CA PHE A 139 -8.07 4.02 -18.54
C PHE A 139 -7.93 5.28 -19.40
N LEU A 140 -7.64 6.43 -18.78
CA LEU A 140 -7.27 7.67 -19.46
C LEU A 140 -6.07 8.33 -18.78
N SER A 141 -5.09 8.79 -19.58
CA SER A 141 -4.06 9.72 -19.11
C SER A 141 -4.66 11.07 -18.72
N TYR A 142 -3.94 11.89 -17.94
CA TYR A 142 -4.46 13.19 -17.53
C TYR A 142 -4.73 14.12 -18.72
N TYR A 143 -3.89 14.12 -19.74
CA TYR A 143 -4.14 14.94 -20.96
C TYR A 143 -5.37 14.46 -21.75
N GLU A 144 -5.73 13.17 -21.72
CA GLU A 144 -6.99 12.67 -22.31
C GLU A 144 -8.20 13.02 -21.45
N ILE A 145 -8.04 13.06 -20.12
CA ILE A 145 -9.05 13.57 -19.19
C ILE A 145 -9.33 15.05 -19.47
N CYS A 146 -8.30 15.85 -19.76
CA CYS A 146 -8.50 17.24 -20.15
C CYS A 146 -9.34 17.35 -21.44
N ASP A 147 -9.08 16.51 -22.45
CA ASP A 147 -9.90 16.44 -23.66
C ASP A 147 -11.36 16.05 -23.31
N PHE A 148 -11.54 15.09 -22.40
CA PHE A 148 -12.86 14.69 -21.92
C PHE A 148 -13.60 15.86 -21.23
N LEU A 149 -12.90 16.59 -20.36
CA LEU A 149 -13.45 17.73 -19.61
C LEU A 149 -13.82 18.92 -20.51
N HIS A 150 -13.15 19.09 -21.65
CA HIS A 150 -13.43 20.16 -22.60
C HIS A 150 -14.62 19.86 -23.56
N GLN A 151 -15.14 18.62 -23.54
CA GLN A 151 -16.30 18.28 -24.38
C GLN A 151 -17.59 18.84 -23.80
N ASP A 152 -18.47 19.25 -24.72
CA ASP A 152 -19.80 19.76 -24.35
C ASP A 152 -20.58 18.74 -23.52
N ASN A 153 -21.36 19.23 -22.56
CA ASN A 153 -22.18 18.44 -21.63
C ASN A 153 -21.39 17.54 -20.69
N THR A 154 -20.10 17.75 -20.51
CA THR A 154 -19.32 17.09 -19.44
C THR A 154 -19.60 17.76 -18.11
N THR A 155 -19.91 16.97 -17.10
CA THR A 155 -20.11 17.44 -15.73
C THR A 155 -18.95 16.99 -14.85
N LEU A 156 -18.28 17.95 -14.21
CA LEU A 156 -17.23 17.73 -13.23
C LEU A 156 -17.82 17.85 -11.83
N VAL A 157 -17.59 16.85 -10.99
CA VAL A 157 -18.08 16.78 -9.61
C VAL A 157 -16.89 16.61 -8.66
N TRP A 158 -16.92 17.35 -7.55
CA TRP A 158 -15.98 17.15 -6.44
C TRP A 158 -16.65 16.34 -5.34
N ASP A 159 -16.08 15.18 -5.00
CA ASP A 159 -16.54 14.41 -3.84
C ASP A 159 -15.87 14.91 -2.56
N ASN A 160 -16.69 15.46 -1.65
CA ASN A 160 -16.20 16.05 -0.41
C ASN A 160 -15.78 15.01 0.64
N GLU A 161 -16.32 13.79 0.58
CA GLU A 161 -15.94 12.72 1.52
C GLU A 161 -14.61 12.10 1.10
N GLN A 162 -14.47 11.75 -0.17
CA GLN A 162 -13.27 11.13 -0.72
C GLN A 162 -12.15 12.13 -1.05
N GLN A 163 -12.45 13.44 -1.11
CA GLN A 163 -11.53 14.54 -1.42
C GLN A 163 -10.89 14.42 -2.81
N VAL A 164 -11.68 14.01 -3.80
CA VAL A 164 -11.25 13.78 -5.18
C VAL A 164 -12.33 14.18 -6.19
N PRO A 165 -11.97 14.50 -7.44
CA PRO A 165 -12.93 14.78 -8.50
C PRO A 165 -13.28 13.52 -9.30
N PHE A 166 -14.50 13.50 -9.84
CA PHE A 166 -14.88 12.65 -10.95
C PHE A 166 -15.65 13.44 -11.99
N ALA A 167 -15.71 12.94 -13.22
CA ALA A 167 -16.48 13.57 -14.27
C ALA A 167 -17.28 12.54 -15.04
N TYR A 168 -18.40 12.98 -15.65
CA TYR A 168 -19.21 12.14 -16.49
C TYR A 168 -19.82 12.92 -17.66
N ARG A 169 -20.08 12.19 -18.74
CA ARG A 169 -20.73 12.69 -19.95
C ARG A 169 -21.49 11.54 -20.63
N GLY A 170 -22.83 11.65 -20.73
CA GLY A 170 -23.64 10.52 -21.16
C GLY A 170 -23.41 9.32 -20.25
N ASP A 171 -23.02 8.19 -20.83
CA ASP A 171 -22.72 6.96 -20.14
C ASP A 171 -21.21 6.83 -19.74
N GLN A 172 -20.36 7.78 -20.15
CA GLN A 172 -18.94 7.74 -19.82
C GLN A 172 -18.65 8.44 -18.51
N TRP A 173 -17.91 7.77 -17.62
CA TRP A 173 -17.54 8.23 -16.29
C TRP A 173 -16.03 8.06 -16.06
N VAL A 174 -15.40 9.02 -15.38
CA VAL A 174 -13.97 8.96 -15.04
C VAL A 174 -13.73 9.47 -13.62
N GLY A 175 -13.06 8.65 -12.79
CA GLY A 175 -12.50 9.06 -11.49
C GLY A 175 -11.00 9.30 -11.63
N PHE A 176 -10.53 10.48 -11.23
CA PHE A 176 -9.16 10.91 -11.48
C PHE A 176 -8.67 11.87 -10.39
N ASP A 177 -7.39 12.20 -10.43
CA ASP A 177 -6.83 13.26 -9.59
C ASP A 177 -6.56 14.52 -10.40
N ASP A 178 -6.86 15.66 -9.82
CA ASP A 178 -6.52 17.00 -10.33
C ASP A 178 -5.50 17.70 -9.44
N GLU A 179 -5.12 18.94 -9.76
CA GLU A 179 -4.20 19.73 -8.94
C GLU A 179 -4.71 19.90 -7.49
N ARG A 180 -6.04 20.03 -7.31
CA ARG A 180 -6.63 20.23 -5.99
C ARG A 180 -6.55 18.98 -5.15
N SER A 181 -6.95 17.82 -5.68
CA SER A 181 -6.93 16.55 -4.95
C SER A 181 -5.50 16.13 -4.60
N LEU A 182 -4.55 16.30 -5.53
CA LEU A 182 -3.15 15.97 -5.28
C LEU A 182 -2.51 16.87 -4.23
N ARG A 183 -2.78 18.19 -4.24
CA ARG A 183 -2.36 19.07 -3.14
C ARG A 183 -2.96 18.67 -1.80
N THR A 184 -4.24 18.29 -1.79
CA THR A 184 -4.90 17.78 -0.58
C THR A 184 -4.23 16.52 -0.05
N LYS A 185 -3.89 15.57 -0.93
CA LYS A 185 -3.15 14.36 -0.57
C LYS A 185 -1.74 14.66 -0.06
N VAL A 186 -1.03 15.62 -0.68
CA VAL A 186 0.30 16.05 -0.21
C VAL A 186 0.21 16.75 1.15
N ALA A 187 -0.75 17.62 1.36
CA ALA A 187 -0.99 18.26 2.66
C ALA A 187 -1.32 17.23 3.76
N TRP A 188 -2.15 16.23 3.42
CA TRP A 188 -2.47 15.11 4.31
C TRP A 188 -1.20 14.32 4.67
N LEU A 189 -0.41 13.88 3.68
CA LEU A 189 0.80 13.09 3.96
C LEU A 189 1.82 13.84 4.82
N LYS A 190 1.96 15.17 4.62
CA LYS A 190 2.82 16.03 5.47
C LYS A 190 2.32 16.04 6.92
N THR A 191 1.01 16.13 7.11
CA THR A 191 0.39 16.14 8.45
C THR A 191 0.57 14.80 9.16
N GLU A 192 0.43 13.70 8.42
CA GLU A 192 0.63 12.33 8.94
C GLU A 192 2.13 11.98 9.13
N GLY A 193 3.05 12.70 8.46
CA GLY A 193 4.51 12.51 8.58
C GLY A 193 5.10 11.43 7.67
N PHE A 194 4.43 11.09 6.56
CA PHE A 194 4.95 10.12 5.58
C PHE A 194 6.18 10.63 4.84
N GLY A 195 7.04 9.73 4.36
CA GLY A 195 8.35 10.04 3.78
C GLY A 195 8.32 10.87 2.49
N GLY A 196 7.23 10.84 1.74
CA GLY A 196 7.14 11.60 0.49
C GLY A 196 6.13 11.02 -0.50
N ILE A 197 6.27 11.37 -1.78
CA ILE A 197 5.39 10.91 -2.86
C ILE A 197 6.14 10.11 -3.93
N MET A 198 5.43 9.21 -4.60
CA MET A 198 5.84 8.54 -5.84
C MET A 198 4.76 8.80 -6.89
N ILE A 199 5.16 9.24 -8.06
CA ILE A 199 4.24 9.57 -9.16
C ILE A 199 4.16 8.40 -10.14
N TRP A 200 2.94 7.97 -10.48
CA TRP A 200 2.69 7.01 -11.54
C TRP A 200 1.72 7.61 -12.57
N SER A 201 2.21 7.90 -13.76
CA SER A 201 3.60 8.05 -14.16
C SER A 201 3.76 9.38 -14.92
N VAL A 202 4.96 9.94 -14.94
CA VAL A 202 5.25 11.29 -15.44
C VAL A 202 4.83 11.50 -16.90
N ASP A 203 4.87 10.44 -17.72
CA ASP A 203 4.44 10.43 -19.12
C ASP A 203 2.91 10.51 -19.29
N LEU A 204 2.13 10.25 -18.25
CA LEU A 204 0.66 10.37 -18.23
C LEU A 204 0.18 11.75 -17.78
N ASP A 205 1.04 12.59 -17.19
CA ASP A 205 0.76 13.99 -16.90
C ASP A 205 0.73 14.81 -18.23
N ASP A 206 0.16 15.99 -18.23
CA ASP A 206 0.15 16.86 -19.40
C ASP A 206 1.54 17.45 -19.70
N PHE A 207 2.40 16.64 -20.29
CA PHE A 207 3.77 17.04 -20.65
C PHE A 207 3.85 18.09 -21.76
N ARG A 208 2.76 18.33 -22.50
CA ARG A 208 2.69 19.31 -23.57
C ARG A 208 2.02 20.62 -23.18
N GLY A 209 1.26 20.65 -22.08
CA GLY A 209 0.46 21.80 -21.67
C GLY A 209 -0.89 21.91 -22.39
N TYR A 210 -1.44 20.79 -22.80
CA TYR A 210 -2.71 20.68 -23.54
C TYR A 210 -3.91 21.15 -22.71
N CYS A 211 -3.85 20.90 -21.39
CA CYS A 211 -4.87 21.29 -20.44
C CYS A 211 -4.95 22.81 -20.19
N GLY A 212 -4.05 23.60 -20.76
CA GLY A 212 -4.05 25.07 -20.63
C GLY A 212 -3.40 25.61 -19.35
N THR A 213 -2.95 24.75 -18.44
CA THR A 213 -2.29 25.14 -17.17
C THR A 213 -0.75 25.01 -17.20
N GLY A 214 -0.21 24.74 -18.40
CA GLY A 214 1.22 24.56 -18.63
C GLY A 214 1.65 23.11 -18.57
N LYS A 215 2.95 22.83 -18.83
CA LYS A 215 3.50 21.48 -18.86
C LYS A 215 3.62 20.89 -17.46
N TYR A 216 3.26 19.61 -17.32
CA TYR A 216 3.32 18.84 -16.07
C TYR A 216 2.59 19.53 -14.91
N PRO A 217 1.30 19.89 -15.07
CA PRO A 217 0.59 20.66 -14.05
C PRO A 217 0.44 19.88 -12.74
N LEU A 218 0.11 18.60 -12.81
CA LEU A 218 -0.09 17.77 -11.62
C LEU A 218 1.22 17.55 -10.87
N THR A 219 2.29 17.19 -11.58
CA THR A 219 3.62 17.02 -11.01
C THR A 219 4.10 18.31 -10.35
N LYS A 220 3.96 19.46 -11.01
CA LYS A 220 4.35 20.76 -10.45
C LYS A 220 3.54 21.15 -9.23
N ALA A 221 2.23 20.85 -9.22
CA ALA A 221 1.36 21.10 -8.08
C ALA A 221 1.84 20.34 -6.84
N MET A 222 2.19 19.05 -7.01
CA MET A 222 2.71 18.21 -5.93
C MET A 222 4.07 18.68 -5.43
N VAL A 223 5.01 18.96 -6.35
CA VAL A 223 6.37 19.45 -5.99
C VAL A 223 6.28 20.76 -5.23
N LYS A 224 5.42 21.70 -5.68
CA LYS A 224 5.20 22.96 -5.00
C LYS A 224 4.61 22.78 -3.59
N GLU A 225 3.69 21.84 -3.42
CA GLU A 225 3.06 21.57 -2.11
C GLU A 225 4.05 20.88 -1.14
N LEU A 226 5.03 20.13 -1.68
CA LEU A 226 6.10 19.50 -0.89
C LEU A 226 7.19 20.51 -0.47
N ASP A 227 7.20 21.73 -1.02
CA ASP A 227 8.26 22.71 -0.72
C ASP A 227 8.45 22.90 0.79
N GLY A 228 9.70 22.84 1.23
CA GLY A 228 10.09 22.91 2.65
C GLY A 228 9.73 21.68 3.49
N TYR A 229 9.14 20.63 2.92
CA TYR A 229 8.89 19.37 3.63
C TYR A 229 10.12 18.49 3.60
N ASN A 230 10.71 18.24 4.77
CA ASN A 230 11.81 17.32 4.96
C ASN A 230 11.43 16.32 6.06
N VAL A 231 11.62 15.05 5.79
CA VAL A 231 11.52 13.99 6.79
C VAL A 231 12.94 13.52 7.07
N ASP A 232 13.35 13.61 8.33
CA ASP A 232 14.61 13.00 8.76
C ASP A 232 14.46 11.49 8.63
N LEU A 233 15.01 10.94 7.55
CA LEU A 233 15.22 9.51 7.45
C LEU A 233 16.19 9.16 8.58
N LYS A 234 15.65 8.71 9.69
CA LYS A 234 16.46 8.10 10.75
C LYS A 234 16.95 6.77 10.18
N TYR A 235 17.97 6.86 9.34
CA TYR A 235 18.69 5.69 8.87
C TYR A 235 19.23 4.98 10.12
N GLN A 236 18.49 4.00 10.59
CA GLN A 236 19.07 2.98 11.43
C GLN A 236 19.87 2.11 10.46
N GLY A 237 21.17 2.38 10.41
CA GLY A 237 22.13 1.62 9.64
C GLY A 237 21.92 0.12 9.76
N PRO A 238 22.53 -0.69 8.89
CA PRO A 238 22.34 -2.12 8.90
C PRO A 238 22.52 -2.64 10.32
N TYR A 239 21.65 -3.56 10.69
CA TYR A 239 21.70 -4.28 11.95
C TYR A 239 23.15 -4.69 12.20
N GLU A 240 23.85 -3.98 13.09
CA GLU A 240 25.17 -4.42 13.53
C GLU A 240 24.98 -5.82 14.11
N THR A 241 25.44 -6.83 13.39
CA THR A 241 25.72 -8.11 14.05
C THR A 241 26.64 -7.76 15.19
N PRO A 242 26.32 -8.07 16.44
CA PRO A 242 27.17 -7.74 17.60
C PRO A 242 28.53 -8.36 17.36
N ARG A 243 29.52 -7.56 16.96
CA ARG A 243 30.92 -7.97 17.05
C ARG A 243 31.21 -8.18 18.53
N GLY A 244 31.57 -9.41 18.86
CA GLY A 244 31.67 -9.96 20.16
C GLY A 244 32.27 -9.04 21.23
N GLY A 245 31.58 -9.00 22.34
CA GLY A 245 32.06 -8.38 23.55
C GLY A 245 31.08 -8.54 24.71
N ALA A 246 31.35 -9.50 25.56
CA ALA A 246 30.75 -9.83 26.85
C ALA A 246 29.61 -10.87 26.83
N ALA A 247 29.94 -11.99 27.45
CA ALA A 247 29.08 -13.14 27.68
C ALA A 247 27.75 -12.76 28.36
N GLN A 248 26.68 -12.70 27.58
CA GLN A 248 25.33 -12.82 28.10
C GLN A 248 24.93 -14.29 28.04
N LYS A 249 24.28 -14.75 29.10
CA LYS A 249 23.82 -16.12 29.27
C LYS A 249 23.10 -16.59 28.00
N LYS A 250 23.57 -17.70 27.40
CA LYS A 250 22.93 -18.41 26.31
C LYS A 250 21.52 -18.80 26.75
N GLU A 251 20.49 -18.03 26.32
CA GLU A 251 19.18 -18.60 26.19
C GLU A 251 19.24 -19.67 25.08
N LYS A 252 18.70 -20.83 25.40
CA LYS A 252 18.72 -21.98 24.52
C LYS A 252 17.87 -21.66 23.30
N LYS A 253 18.47 -21.41 22.13
CA LYS A 253 17.76 -21.23 20.88
C LYS A 253 16.71 -22.33 20.69
N LEU A 254 15.48 -21.97 20.46
CA LEU A 254 14.36 -22.90 20.27
C LEU A 254 14.55 -23.67 18.94
N CYS A 255 14.92 -22.94 17.88
CA CYS A 255 15.19 -23.51 16.57
C CYS A 255 16.65 -23.98 16.44
N ARG A 256 16.84 -25.24 15.98
CA ARG A 256 18.13 -25.84 15.68
C ARG A 256 18.27 -26.07 14.19
N ASN A 257 19.52 -26.11 13.73
CA ASN A 257 19.83 -26.34 12.30
C ASN A 257 19.72 -27.83 12.00
N ASP A 258 18.50 -28.34 11.86
CA ASP A 258 18.21 -29.72 11.48
C ASP A 258 17.90 -29.77 9.99
N GLU A 259 18.96 -29.83 9.15
CA GLU A 259 18.98 -30.17 7.71
C GLU A 259 17.69 -29.88 6.91
N GLY A 260 17.18 -28.61 7.01
CA GLY A 260 16.07 -28.16 6.17
C GLY A 260 14.66 -28.66 6.56
N GLN A 261 14.51 -29.34 7.68
CA GLN A 261 13.18 -29.72 8.19
C GLN A 261 12.52 -28.53 8.90
N VAL A 262 11.22 -28.36 8.62
CA VAL A 262 10.38 -27.40 9.33
C VAL A 262 9.89 -28.07 10.62
N SER A 263 10.10 -27.43 11.77
CA SER A 263 9.55 -27.87 13.05
C SER A 263 8.65 -26.81 13.66
N PHE A 264 7.71 -27.25 14.51
CA PHE A 264 6.72 -26.40 15.14
C PHE A 264 6.83 -26.54 16.66
N HIS A 265 6.83 -25.41 17.40
CA HIS A 265 6.97 -25.39 18.84
C HIS A 265 5.96 -24.44 19.44
N ARG A 266 5.21 -24.89 20.47
CA ARG A 266 4.26 -24.04 21.17
C ARG A 266 5.01 -22.94 21.94
N ASP A 267 4.45 -21.72 21.98
CA ASP A 267 4.90 -20.67 22.87
C ASP A 267 4.61 -21.05 24.32
N LYS A 268 5.63 -21.04 25.15
CA LYS A 268 5.53 -21.44 26.56
C LYS A 268 4.72 -20.45 27.41
N ASN A 269 4.57 -19.22 26.94
CA ASN A 269 3.88 -18.14 27.64
C ASN A 269 2.46 -17.88 27.12
N ASP A 270 2.13 -18.41 25.91
CA ASP A 270 0.85 -18.17 25.28
C ASP A 270 0.42 -19.39 24.44
N CYS A 271 -0.52 -20.15 24.98
CA CYS A 271 -1.06 -21.34 24.32
C CYS A 271 -1.65 -21.10 22.91
N LYS A 272 -2.06 -19.87 22.62
CA LYS A 272 -2.60 -19.49 21.31
C LYS A 272 -1.52 -19.20 20.27
N LYS A 273 -0.24 -19.23 20.67
CA LYS A 273 0.90 -18.92 19.82
C LYS A 273 1.88 -20.08 19.69
N TYR A 274 2.59 -20.09 18.57
CA TYR A 274 3.59 -21.10 18.27
C TYR A 274 4.70 -20.54 17.38
N PHE A 275 5.85 -21.20 17.40
CA PHE A 275 6.99 -20.91 16.56
C PHE A 275 7.09 -21.93 15.43
N VAL A 276 7.30 -21.45 14.21
CA VAL A 276 7.69 -22.25 13.06
C VAL A 276 9.19 -22.09 12.88
N CYS A 277 9.93 -23.16 13.01
CA CYS A 277 11.37 -23.18 12.82
C CYS A 277 11.70 -23.66 11.40
N GLN A 278 12.43 -22.87 10.64
CA GLN A 278 12.97 -23.24 9.35
C GLN A 278 14.49 -23.03 9.38
N GLY A 279 15.24 -24.09 9.65
CA GLY A 279 16.65 -24.00 9.98
C GLY A 279 16.87 -23.25 11.31
N GLU A 280 17.64 -22.16 11.30
CA GLU A 280 17.86 -21.31 12.47
C GLU A 280 16.86 -20.14 12.61
N HIS A 281 15.90 -20.01 11.69
CA HIS A 281 14.92 -18.93 11.67
C HIS A 281 13.66 -19.31 12.44
N GLU A 282 13.24 -18.41 13.34
CA GLU A 282 12.01 -18.54 14.13
C GLU A 282 10.93 -17.59 13.58
N HIS A 283 9.76 -18.16 13.24
CA HIS A 283 8.59 -17.39 12.84
C HIS A 283 7.48 -17.58 13.86
N HIS A 284 7.09 -16.50 14.56
CA HIS A 284 6.03 -16.53 15.55
C HIS A 284 4.67 -16.43 14.86
N LYS A 285 3.76 -17.35 15.16
CA LYS A 285 2.42 -17.46 14.57
C LYS A 285 1.38 -17.57 15.67
N SER A 286 0.11 -17.28 15.32
CA SER A 286 -1.04 -17.44 16.23
C SER A 286 -2.04 -18.41 15.63
N CYS A 287 -2.67 -19.20 16.47
CA CYS A 287 -3.84 -19.99 16.10
C CYS A 287 -5.06 -19.09 15.86
N PRO A 288 -6.03 -19.56 15.06
CA PRO A 288 -7.34 -18.93 14.97
C PRO A 288 -8.02 -18.80 16.34
N ASP A 289 -8.97 -17.86 16.44
CA ASP A 289 -9.70 -17.61 17.69
C ASP A 289 -10.35 -18.89 18.23
N GLY A 290 -10.20 -19.09 19.53
CA GLY A 290 -10.74 -20.26 20.24
C GLY A 290 -9.86 -21.51 20.17
N LEU A 291 -8.77 -21.52 19.41
CA LEU A 291 -7.84 -22.66 19.31
C LEU A 291 -6.51 -22.37 19.99
N VAL A 292 -5.81 -23.43 20.38
CA VAL A 292 -4.47 -23.44 20.98
C VAL A 292 -3.55 -24.35 20.16
N PHE A 293 -2.24 -24.13 20.24
CA PHE A 293 -1.31 -24.93 19.46
C PHE A 293 -1.00 -26.27 20.14
N ASN A 294 -1.33 -27.36 19.45
CA ASN A 294 -1.00 -28.72 19.82
C ASN A 294 0.38 -29.06 19.21
N GLU A 295 1.42 -29.05 20.05
CA GLU A 295 2.79 -29.29 19.61
C GLU A 295 3.02 -30.74 19.16
N ASP A 296 2.32 -31.70 19.77
CA ASP A 296 2.48 -33.13 19.49
C ASP A 296 1.92 -33.47 18.08
N GLU A 297 0.85 -32.79 17.67
CA GLU A 297 0.21 -33.00 16.36
C GLU A 297 0.65 -31.94 15.32
N GLY A 298 1.35 -30.87 15.75
CA GLY A 298 1.81 -29.79 14.87
C GLY A 298 0.70 -28.91 14.28
N VAL A 299 -0.48 -28.86 14.91
CA VAL A 299 -1.67 -28.15 14.43
C VAL A 299 -2.32 -27.31 15.53
N CYS A 300 -3.18 -26.36 15.14
CA CYS A 300 -4.07 -25.68 16.09
C CYS A 300 -5.28 -26.54 16.39
N ASP A 301 -5.58 -26.76 17.69
CA ASP A 301 -6.59 -27.67 18.17
C ASP A 301 -7.40 -27.05 19.33
N TRP A 302 -8.46 -27.70 19.74
CA TRP A 302 -9.29 -27.23 20.86
C TRP A 302 -8.50 -27.27 22.19
N PRO A 303 -8.69 -26.31 23.11
CA PRO A 303 -8.01 -26.30 24.40
C PRO A 303 -8.18 -27.60 25.22
N SER A 304 -9.31 -28.28 25.05
CA SER A 304 -9.60 -29.56 25.69
C SER A 304 -8.74 -30.74 25.17
N ALA A 305 -8.20 -30.63 23.98
CA ALA A 305 -7.35 -31.64 23.35
C ALA A 305 -5.85 -31.46 23.71
N VAL A 306 -5.48 -30.31 24.31
CA VAL A 306 -4.10 -29.97 24.66
C VAL A 306 -3.96 -29.85 26.17
N GLU A 307 -3.43 -30.88 26.83
CA GLU A 307 -3.34 -30.97 28.29
C GLU A 307 -2.71 -29.72 28.94
N ALA A 308 -1.63 -29.22 28.37
CA ALA A 308 -0.92 -28.03 28.87
C ALA A 308 -1.72 -26.71 28.74
N CYS A 309 -2.83 -26.70 27.97
CA CYS A 309 -3.67 -25.53 27.72
C CYS A 309 -5.11 -25.73 28.20
N SER A 310 -5.38 -26.83 28.90
CA SER A 310 -6.73 -27.20 29.40
C SER A 310 -7.35 -26.18 30.37
N HIS A 311 -6.54 -25.31 30.96
CA HIS A 311 -7.01 -24.20 31.80
C HIS A 311 -7.79 -23.10 31.03
N LEU A 312 -7.73 -23.11 29.69
CA LEU A 312 -8.45 -22.17 28.80
C LEU A 312 -9.83 -22.72 28.35
N VAL A 313 -10.24 -23.88 28.84
CA VAL A 313 -11.56 -24.46 28.54
C VAL A 313 -12.60 -23.67 29.35
N GLY A 314 -13.33 -22.77 28.68
CA GLY A 314 -14.44 -22.02 29.28
C GLY A 314 -14.34 -20.49 29.28
N GLU A 315 -13.32 -19.92 28.59
CA GLU A 315 -13.27 -18.49 28.29
C GLU A 315 -13.85 -18.14 26.92
#